data_cec9fc887da747b92d16fa0215f6c8bb
#
_entry.id   cec9fc887da747b92d16fa0215f6c8bb
#
_cell.length_a   1.000
_cell.length_b   1.000
_cell.length_c   1.000
_cell.angle_alpha   90.00
_cell.angle_beta   90.00
_cell.angle_gamma   90.00
#
_symmetry.space_group_name_H-M   'P 1'
#
loop_
_entity.id
_entity.type
_entity.pdbx_description
1 polymer ?
#
loop_
_entity_poly.entity_id
_entity_poly.type
_entity_poly.pdbx_seq_one_letter_code
_entity_poly.pdbx_strand_id
1 'polypeptide(L)'
;TVAHLRAATAIDPEVDFLMDIGGQDVKCFYVKDGVIQDVVLNEACSSGCGSLFDSVAKSFNKGQRDFVGEALRAKAPVDLGTRCTTFMNSRIRHAQKEGASKEDIAAGVCYATARNALFKVVRQPDFSKVGKHIVVQGGTFLNDAVLRAFEQEIGRDVVRPNISGLMGAYGAALFAKKHARAQSSILTQEQLQTFTHKVQAVTCRGCSNNCRLTINTFNDGRRFIGGNRCEKPLNNYTQAERYSLYDYKWNLLETYCPQAGFRGKIGIPMGLNMFELLPFWHTFFTRLGFEVVTSPVSNRKLYLKGQATIPSDTVCFPAKLMHGHVQALLDEGIDTIFYPCMSYNLDEQMGDNHYNCPVVAYYPEVIGANVTQMQRVRYINDYVGLHRRKDFPSHMHKILCKYFVDIGLRDVKEASDAAYAEYGAYMAKIRAKGEEYLALAKEKNMPVIVLSGRPYHLDPEVNHGIDTLICDLGAVVVSEDSISHLAEKFPVKVLNQWTYHSRLYAAAKLVGEWNDPKINLVQLVSFGCGVDAITTDEVRRILEEKERIYTQIKIDEITNLGAVKIRLRSLFAALGLGKEAAQ
;
A
#
# COMPACT_ATOMS: atom_id res chain seq x y z
N THR A 1 -3.28 17.98 -6.90
CA THR A 1 -4.65 17.45 -6.70
C THR A 1 -5.63 18.60 -6.45
N VAL A 2 -5.59 19.30 -5.32
CA VAL A 2 -6.52 20.41 -5.00
C VAL A 2 -6.48 21.54 -6.06
N ALA A 3 -5.30 21.92 -6.54
CA ALA A 3 -5.16 22.93 -7.61
C ALA A 3 -5.87 22.50 -8.90
N HIS A 4 -5.72 21.23 -9.32
CA HIS A 4 -6.39 20.70 -10.50
C HIS A 4 -7.92 20.75 -10.37
N LEU A 5 -8.47 20.35 -9.22
CA LEU A 5 -9.90 20.46 -8.96
C LEU A 5 -10.37 21.91 -8.99
N ARG A 6 -9.67 22.84 -8.32
CA ARG A 6 -10.04 24.28 -8.32
C ARG A 6 -10.07 24.87 -9.72
N ALA A 7 -9.12 24.48 -10.56
CA ALA A 7 -9.11 24.91 -11.95
C ALA A 7 -10.31 24.34 -12.72
N ALA A 8 -10.61 23.06 -12.54
CA ALA A 8 -11.73 22.41 -13.20
C ALA A 8 -13.09 22.99 -12.78
N THR A 9 -13.31 23.19 -11.47
CA THR A 9 -14.55 23.80 -10.95
C THR A 9 -14.70 25.29 -11.33
N ALA A 10 -13.60 26.00 -11.61
CA ALA A 10 -13.67 27.37 -12.12
C ALA A 10 -14.10 27.42 -13.60
N ILE A 11 -13.94 26.34 -14.35
CA ILE A 11 -14.33 26.22 -15.76
C ILE A 11 -15.71 25.57 -15.89
N ASP A 12 -15.93 24.50 -15.17
CA ASP A 12 -17.22 23.81 -15.07
C ASP A 12 -17.58 23.62 -13.57
N PRO A 13 -18.46 24.45 -13.01
CA PRO A 13 -18.87 24.35 -11.61
C PRO A 13 -19.58 23.03 -11.26
N GLU A 14 -20.17 22.36 -12.25
CA GLU A 14 -20.90 21.10 -12.09
C GLU A 14 -20.00 19.87 -12.32
N VAL A 15 -18.68 20.06 -12.48
CA VAL A 15 -17.75 18.95 -12.75
C VAL A 15 -17.91 17.85 -11.72
N ASP A 16 -18.20 16.64 -12.21
CA ASP A 16 -18.37 15.42 -11.40
C ASP A 16 -17.25 14.39 -11.67
N PHE A 17 -16.54 14.53 -12.80
CA PHE A 17 -15.37 13.73 -13.10
C PHE A 17 -14.27 14.57 -13.76
N LEU A 18 -13.04 14.42 -13.25
CA LEU A 18 -11.86 15.09 -13.78
C LEU A 18 -10.78 14.07 -14.10
N MET A 19 -10.27 14.11 -15.34
CA MET A 19 -9.11 13.32 -15.74
C MET A 19 -7.94 14.21 -16.15
N ASP A 20 -6.79 13.96 -15.54
CA ASP A 20 -5.53 14.61 -15.84
C ASP A 20 -4.54 13.60 -16.40
N ILE A 21 -4.12 13.78 -17.67
CA ILE A 21 -3.09 12.95 -18.30
C ILE A 21 -1.87 13.81 -18.59
N GLY A 22 -0.86 13.62 -17.77
CA GLY A 22 0.45 14.28 -17.90
C GLY A 22 1.40 13.55 -18.84
N GLY A 23 2.68 13.91 -18.78
CA GLY A 23 3.76 13.25 -19.54
C GLY A 23 4.06 11.83 -19.03
N GLN A 24 3.92 11.59 -17.73
CA GLN A 24 4.29 10.32 -17.09
C GLN A 24 3.24 9.78 -16.10
N ASP A 25 2.21 10.55 -15.78
CA ASP A 25 1.19 10.15 -14.82
C ASP A 25 -0.23 10.39 -15.36
N VAL A 26 -1.17 9.63 -14.81
CA VAL A 26 -2.61 9.77 -15.01
C VAL A 26 -3.26 9.90 -13.65
N LYS A 27 -4.13 10.88 -13.49
CA LYS A 27 -4.92 11.10 -12.29
C LYS A 27 -6.38 11.25 -12.65
N CYS A 28 -7.24 10.58 -11.91
CA CYS A 28 -8.69 10.71 -12.04
C CYS A 28 -9.27 11.14 -10.70
N PHE A 29 -10.25 12.01 -10.74
CA PHE A 29 -10.93 12.52 -9.56
C PHE A 29 -12.43 12.36 -9.76
N TYR A 30 -13.08 11.70 -8.83
CA TYR A 30 -14.52 11.72 -8.70
C TYR A 30 -14.91 12.87 -7.80
N VAL A 31 -15.80 13.73 -8.25
CA VAL A 31 -16.17 14.97 -7.57
C VAL A 31 -17.68 14.95 -7.31
N LYS A 32 -18.08 15.33 -6.12
CA LYS A 32 -19.48 15.55 -5.75
C LYS A 32 -19.58 16.85 -4.95
N ASP A 33 -20.46 17.74 -5.34
CA ASP A 33 -20.66 19.02 -4.68
C ASP A 33 -19.38 19.85 -4.52
N GLY A 34 -18.50 19.80 -5.53
CA GLY A 34 -17.21 20.51 -5.53
C GLY A 34 -16.14 19.90 -4.61
N VAL A 35 -16.40 18.72 -4.02
CA VAL A 35 -15.48 17.99 -3.14
C VAL A 35 -15.00 16.71 -3.79
N ILE A 36 -13.70 16.42 -3.66
CA ILE A 36 -13.13 15.16 -4.16
C ILE A 36 -13.65 14.00 -3.29
N GLN A 37 -14.36 13.07 -3.91
CA GLN A 37 -14.81 11.83 -3.28
C GLN A 37 -13.77 10.73 -3.37
N ASP A 38 -13.13 10.59 -4.54
CA ASP A 38 -12.08 9.60 -4.76
C ASP A 38 -11.00 10.14 -5.70
N VAL A 39 -9.77 9.65 -5.50
CA VAL A 39 -8.61 9.97 -6.32
C VAL A 39 -7.95 8.68 -6.76
N VAL A 40 -7.96 8.42 -8.06
CA VAL A 40 -7.27 7.27 -8.64
C VAL A 40 -6.01 7.75 -9.36
N LEU A 41 -4.87 7.18 -8.99
CA LEU A 41 -3.56 7.50 -9.55
C LEU A 41 -3.03 6.28 -10.32
N ASN A 42 -2.39 6.52 -11.46
CA ASN A 42 -1.58 5.49 -12.11
C ASN A 42 -0.20 5.45 -11.47
N GLU A 43 0.05 4.47 -10.64
CA GLU A 43 1.30 4.37 -9.85
C GLU A 43 2.37 3.49 -10.50
N ALA A 44 2.02 2.67 -11.49
CA ALA A 44 2.89 1.58 -11.92
C ALA A 44 3.37 1.64 -13.39
N CYS A 45 2.76 2.44 -14.25
CA CYS A 45 3.08 2.36 -15.68
C CYS A 45 2.77 3.65 -16.43
N SER A 46 3.73 4.13 -17.22
CA SER A 46 3.56 5.28 -18.12
C SER A 46 2.74 4.98 -19.38
N SER A 47 2.24 3.74 -19.57
CA SER A 47 1.37 3.41 -20.70
C SER A 47 0.02 4.13 -20.56
N GLY A 48 -0.24 5.03 -21.49
CA GLY A 48 -1.39 5.92 -21.44
C GLY A 48 -1.02 7.37 -21.13
N CYS A 49 0.26 7.70 -20.98
CA CYS A 49 0.77 9.05 -20.74
C CYS A 49 1.47 9.61 -21.98
N GLY A 50 1.76 10.90 -21.96
CA GLY A 50 2.40 11.61 -23.08
C GLY A 50 3.74 11.06 -23.52
N SER A 51 4.54 10.47 -22.60
CA SER A 51 5.82 9.83 -22.90
C SER A 51 5.73 8.65 -23.87
N LEU A 52 4.58 7.97 -23.93
CA LEU A 52 4.33 6.92 -24.91
C LEU A 52 4.36 7.49 -26.34
N PHE A 53 3.67 8.63 -26.57
CA PHE A 53 3.65 9.28 -27.88
C PHE A 53 5.03 9.71 -28.33
N ASP A 54 5.83 10.27 -27.42
CA ASP A 54 7.21 10.66 -27.72
C ASP A 54 8.08 9.47 -28.11
N SER A 55 7.96 8.37 -27.38
CA SER A 55 8.68 7.13 -27.67
C SER A 55 8.29 6.53 -29.03
N VAL A 56 6.99 6.48 -29.32
CA VAL A 56 6.50 5.90 -30.59
C VAL A 56 6.82 6.83 -31.76
N ALA A 57 6.59 8.14 -31.64
CA ALA A 57 6.92 9.12 -32.68
C ALA A 57 8.41 9.05 -33.09
N LYS A 58 9.31 8.95 -32.12
CA LYS A 58 10.75 8.77 -32.33
C LYS A 58 11.05 7.49 -33.13
N SER A 59 10.31 6.40 -32.89
CA SER A 59 10.50 5.14 -33.65
C SER A 59 10.10 5.28 -35.13
N PHE A 60 9.29 6.29 -35.47
CA PHE A 60 8.93 6.66 -36.85
C PHE A 60 9.77 7.83 -37.41
N ASN A 61 10.82 8.26 -36.69
CA ASN A 61 11.63 9.44 -37.02
C ASN A 61 10.79 10.72 -37.20
N LYS A 62 9.78 10.92 -36.33
CA LYS A 62 8.88 12.08 -36.35
C LYS A 62 8.84 12.82 -35.04
N GLY A 63 8.52 14.10 -35.10
CA GLY A 63 8.12 14.87 -33.94
C GLY A 63 6.75 14.40 -33.42
N GLN A 64 6.51 14.53 -32.12
CA GLN A 64 5.27 14.11 -31.48
C GLN A 64 4.03 14.77 -32.13
N ARG A 65 4.13 16.09 -32.45
CA ARG A 65 3.02 16.83 -33.06
C ARG A 65 2.67 16.31 -34.46
N ASP A 66 3.68 16.01 -35.28
CA ASP A 66 3.50 15.55 -36.65
C ASP A 66 2.88 14.14 -36.66
N PHE A 67 3.41 13.25 -35.79
CA PHE A 67 2.92 11.89 -35.64
C PHE A 67 1.45 11.85 -35.21
N VAL A 68 1.07 12.73 -34.29
CA VAL A 68 -0.29 12.83 -33.80
C VAL A 68 -1.23 13.47 -34.83
N GLY A 69 -0.78 14.49 -35.55
CA GLY A 69 -1.55 15.10 -36.65
C GLY A 69 -1.90 14.09 -37.75
N GLU A 70 -1.11 13.04 -37.92
CA GLU A 70 -1.42 11.92 -38.83
C GLU A 70 -2.58 11.08 -38.33
N ALA A 71 -2.71 10.87 -37.00
CA ALA A 71 -3.79 10.06 -36.42
C ALA A 71 -5.20 10.53 -36.81
N LEU A 72 -5.41 11.84 -36.98
CA LEU A 72 -6.70 12.40 -37.40
C LEU A 72 -7.08 12.07 -38.85
N ARG A 73 -6.12 11.57 -39.65
CA ARG A 73 -6.34 11.17 -41.06
C ARG A 73 -6.49 9.66 -41.22
N ALA A 74 -6.46 8.91 -40.12
CA ALA A 74 -6.60 7.45 -40.14
C ALA A 74 -7.96 7.02 -40.71
N LYS A 75 -7.95 5.94 -41.52
CA LYS A 75 -9.15 5.34 -42.09
C LYS A 75 -9.59 4.08 -41.37
N ALA A 76 -8.62 3.32 -40.85
CA ALA A 76 -8.82 2.07 -40.13
C ALA A 76 -7.83 1.95 -38.97
N PRO A 77 -8.07 2.62 -37.83
CA PRO A 77 -7.17 2.60 -36.68
C PRO A 77 -6.79 1.18 -36.24
N VAL A 78 -5.50 0.92 -36.05
CA VAL A 78 -5.01 -0.39 -35.63
C VAL A 78 -5.37 -0.64 -34.18
N ASP A 79 -5.95 -1.81 -33.88
CA ASP A 79 -6.18 -2.20 -32.49
C ASP A 79 -4.86 -2.67 -31.83
N LEU A 80 -4.30 -1.81 -31.00
CA LEU A 80 -3.09 -2.10 -30.22
C LEU A 80 -3.39 -2.68 -28.83
N GLY A 81 -4.67 -2.81 -28.48
CA GLY A 81 -5.14 -3.30 -27.19
C GLY A 81 -4.80 -2.36 -26.02
N THR A 82 -4.83 -2.91 -24.79
CA THR A 82 -4.57 -2.18 -23.52
C THR A 82 -3.28 -2.67 -22.84
N ARG A 83 -2.21 -2.90 -23.59
CA ARG A 83 -0.95 -3.43 -23.06
C ARG A 83 0.02 -2.31 -22.68
N CYS A 84 1.05 -2.66 -21.89
CA CYS A 84 2.11 -1.69 -21.57
C CYS A 84 2.94 -1.35 -22.83
N THR A 85 3.67 -0.24 -22.78
CA THR A 85 4.47 0.30 -23.90
C THR A 85 5.38 -0.74 -24.56
N THR A 86 6.02 -1.62 -23.76
CA THR A 86 6.93 -2.67 -24.27
C THR A 86 6.20 -3.64 -25.18
N PHE A 87 5.04 -4.13 -24.75
CA PHE A 87 4.24 -5.05 -25.56
C PHE A 87 3.52 -4.37 -26.71
N MET A 88 3.18 -3.07 -26.56
CA MET A 88 2.61 -2.27 -27.64
C MET A 88 3.58 -2.11 -28.81
N ASN A 89 4.87 -1.90 -28.54
CA ASN A 89 5.90 -1.83 -29.59
C ASN A 89 5.95 -3.11 -30.47
N SER A 90 5.74 -4.27 -29.89
CA SER A 90 5.64 -5.52 -30.64
C SER A 90 4.45 -5.56 -31.58
N ARG A 91 3.28 -5.06 -31.11
CA ARG A 91 2.05 -4.96 -31.92
C ARG A 91 2.20 -3.92 -33.05
N ILE A 92 2.82 -2.78 -32.77
CA ILE A 92 3.14 -1.75 -33.77
C ILE A 92 4.01 -2.34 -34.89
N ARG A 93 5.08 -3.06 -34.54
CA ARG A 93 5.94 -3.74 -35.52
C ARG A 93 5.20 -4.79 -36.33
N HIS A 94 4.25 -5.50 -35.71
CA HIS A 94 3.42 -6.47 -36.41
C HIS A 94 2.50 -5.78 -37.42
N ALA A 95 1.78 -4.75 -36.99
CA ALA A 95 0.92 -3.95 -37.85
C ALA A 95 1.70 -3.34 -39.04
N GLN A 96 2.94 -2.87 -38.83
CA GLN A 96 3.81 -2.40 -39.90
C GLN A 96 4.12 -3.49 -40.94
N LYS A 97 4.38 -4.74 -40.49
CA LYS A 97 4.64 -5.88 -41.37
C LYS A 97 3.37 -6.29 -42.16
N GLU A 98 2.21 -6.08 -41.59
CA GLU A 98 0.91 -6.33 -42.24
C GLU A 98 0.49 -5.21 -43.19
N GLY A 99 1.30 -4.13 -43.32
CA GLY A 99 1.06 -3.05 -44.24
C GLY A 99 0.13 -1.93 -43.72
N ALA A 100 -0.11 -1.86 -42.41
CA ALA A 100 -0.90 -0.78 -41.82
C ALA A 100 -0.23 0.59 -42.09
N SER A 101 -1.05 1.58 -42.40
CA SER A 101 -0.58 2.94 -42.63
C SER A 101 -0.04 3.60 -41.34
N LYS A 102 0.81 4.61 -41.48
CA LYS A 102 1.31 5.36 -40.32
C LYS A 102 0.18 6.08 -39.59
N GLU A 103 -0.79 6.58 -40.35
CA GLU A 103 -2.00 7.23 -39.86
C GLU A 103 -2.82 6.27 -38.97
N ASP A 104 -3.04 5.04 -39.44
CA ASP A 104 -3.81 4.03 -38.71
C ASP A 104 -3.08 3.56 -37.46
N ILE A 105 -1.74 3.44 -37.51
CA ILE A 105 -0.94 3.12 -36.33
C ILE A 105 -0.96 4.30 -35.32
N ALA A 106 -0.82 5.55 -35.77
CA ALA A 106 -0.87 6.72 -34.91
C ALA A 106 -2.23 6.84 -34.19
N ALA A 107 -3.33 6.60 -34.90
CA ALA A 107 -4.66 6.56 -34.32
C ALA A 107 -4.79 5.39 -33.32
N GLY A 108 -4.26 4.23 -33.65
CA GLY A 108 -4.23 3.08 -32.74
C GLY A 108 -3.52 3.38 -31.41
N VAL A 109 -2.44 4.17 -31.43
CA VAL A 109 -1.76 4.65 -30.20
C VAL A 109 -2.65 5.59 -29.39
N CYS A 110 -3.41 6.48 -30.05
CA CYS A 110 -4.36 7.37 -29.36
C CYS A 110 -5.48 6.57 -28.67
N TYR A 111 -6.07 5.59 -29.36
CA TYR A 111 -7.08 4.71 -28.77
C TYR A 111 -6.52 3.88 -27.62
N ALA A 112 -5.32 3.29 -27.79
CA ALA A 112 -4.69 2.52 -26.73
C ALA A 112 -4.41 3.37 -25.49
N THR A 113 -4.08 4.64 -25.66
CA THR A 113 -3.89 5.61 -24.55
C THR A 113 -5.20 5.86 -23.83
N ALA A 114 -6.26 6.19 -24.55
CA ALA A 114 -7.59 6.41 -23.98
C ALA A 114 -8.10 5.15 -23.24
N ARG A 115 -7.99 3.98 -23.86
CA ARG A 115 -8.37 2.69 -23.27
C ARG A 115 -7.55 2.37 -22.03
N ASN A 116 -6.24 2.60 -22.02
CA ASN A 116 -5.42 2.39 -20.85
C ASN A 116 -5.83 3.30 -19.68
N ALA A 117 -6.13 4.58 -19.96
CA ALA A 117 -6.63 5.49 -18.94
C ALA A 117 -7.99 5.03 -18.38
N LEU A 118 -8.93 4.68 -19.23
CA LEU A 118 -10.28 4.27 -18.85
C LEU A 118 -10.31 2.90 -18.16
N PHE A 119 -9.73 1.87 -18.76
CA PHE A 119 -9.87 0.49 -18.25
C PHE A 119 -8.87 0.13 -17.15
N LYS A 120 -7.67 0.73 -17.13
CA LYS A 120 -6.66 0.40 -16.13
C LYS A 120 -6.60 1.37 -14.95
N VAL A 121 -6.93 2.65 -15.19
CA VAL A 121 -6.88 3.67 -14.14
C VAL A 121 -8.28 3.89 -13.58
N VAL A 122 -9.25 4.28 -14.41
CA VAL A 122 -10.65 4.50 -13.97
C VAL A 122 -11.31 3.20 -13.53
N ARG A 123 -11.03 2.09 -14.22
CA ARG A 123 -11.53 0.73 -13.91
C ARG A 123 -13.05 0.63 -13.82
N GLN A 124 -13.78 1.47 -14.54
CA GLN A 124 -15.23 1.39 -14.64
C GLN A 124 -15.60 0.62 -15.91
N PRO A 125 -16.30 -0.50 -15.81
CA PRO A 125 -16.80 -1.24 -16.99
C PRO A 125 -17.95 -0.52 -17.68
N ASP A 126 -18.66 0.33 -16.96
CA ASP A 126 -19.80 1.10 -17.42
C ASP A 126 -19.50 2.60 -17.30
N PHE A 127 -19.17 3.23 -18.43
CA PHE A 127 -18.83 4.64 -18.48
C PHE A 127 -20.02 5.59 -18.26
N SER A 128 -21.26 5.10 -18.24
CA SER A 128 -22.41 5.89 -17.84
C SER A 128 -22.31 6.35 -16.38
N LYS A 129 -21.55 5.63 -15.56
CA LYS A 129 -21.30 5.91 -14.13
C LYS A 129 -20.11 6.83 -13.87
N VAL A 130 -19.35 7.19 -14.90
CA VAL A 130 -18.16 8.05 -14.75
C VAL A 130 -18.54 9.51 -14.47
N GLY A 131 -19.80 9.88 -14.65
CA GLY A 131 -20.30 11.24 -14.42
C GLY A 131 -20.89 11.85 -15.70
N LYS A 132 -21.51 13.02 -15.58
CA LYS A 132 -22.12 13.77 -16.70
C LYS A 132 -21.25 14.95 -17.12
N HIS A 133 -20.63 15.63 -16.17
CA HIS A 133 -19.79 16.81 -16.36
C HIS A 133 -18.31 16.42 -16.27
N ILE A 134 -17.75 16.03 -17.40
CA ILE A 134 -16.39 15.49 -17.48
C ILE A 134 -15.44 16.57 -17.97
N VAL A 135 -14.45 16.91 -17.15
CA VAL A 135 -13.35 17.78 -17.54
C VAL A 135 -12.08 16.96 -17.76
N VAL A 136 -11.43 17.14 -18.91
CA VAL A 136 -10.16 16.52 -19.22
C VAL A 136 -9.05 17.55 -19.29
N GLN A 137 -7.88 17.25 -18.71
CA GLN A 137 -6.75 18.17 -18.65
C GLN A 137 -5.42 17.43 -18.69
N GLY A 138 -4.32 18.18 -18.63
CA GLY A 138 -2.96 17.68 -18.79
C GLY A 138 -2.44 17.86 -20.20
N GLY A 139 -1.11 17.80 -20.34
CA GLY A 139 -0.44 18.06 -21.63
C GLY A 139 -0.82 17.08 -22.74
N THR A 140 -1.18 15.86 -22.39
CA THR A 140 -1.57 14.81 -23.35
C THR A 140 -2.90 15.15 -24.05
N PHE A 141 -3.84 15.82 -23.38
CA PHE A 141 -5.11 16.26 -23.99
C PHE A 141 -4.98 17.50 -24.89
N LEU A 142 -3.80 18.13 -24.97
CA LEU A 142 -3.55 19.11 -26.03
C LEU A 142 -3.56 18.48 -27.43
N ASN A 143 -3.52 17.16 -27.49
CA ASN A 143 -3.57 16.34 -28.66
C ASN A 143 -5.04 16.04 -29.04
N ASP A 144 -5.52 16.61 -30.15
CA ASP A 144 -6.90 16.46 -30.60
C ASP A 144 -7.27 15.00 -30.93
N ALA A 145 -6.32 14.20 -31.42
CA ALA A 145 -6.58 12.80 -31.71
C ALA A 145 -6.77 11.96 -30.44
N VAL A 146 -6.05 12.29 -29.36
CA VAL A 146 -6.27 11.64 -28.05
C VAL A 146 -7.62 12.06 -27.46
N LEU A 147 -7.93 13.35 -27.53
CA LEU A 147 -9.24 13.84 -27.09
C LEU A 147 -10.36 13.11 -27.82
N ARG A 148 -10.29 13.05 -29.16
CA ARG A 148 -11.31 12.37 -29.96
C ARG A 148 -11.40 10.87 -29.68
N ALA A 149 -10.26 10.19 -29.52
CA ALA A 149 -10.26 8.78 -29.13
C ALA A 149 -10.89 8.56 -27.75
N PHE A 150 -10.65 9.47 -26.81
CA PHE A 150 -11.25 9.41 -25.47
C PHE A 150 -12.76 9.61 -25.51
N GLU A 151 -13.25 10.62 -26.25
CA GLU A 151 -14.68 10.88 -26.44
C GLU A 151 -15.42 9.70 -27.09
N GLN A 152 -14.80 9.08 -28.09
CA GLN A 152 -15.37 7.90 -28.76
C GLN A 152 -15.42 6.67 -27.84
N GLU A 153 -14.39 6.44 -27.01
CA GLU A 153 -14.38 5.32 -26.06
C GLU A 153 -15.39 5.53 -24.92
N ILE A 154 -15.60 6.78 -24.46
CA ILE A 154 -16.55 7.08 -23.39
C ILE A 154 -17.98 7.29 -23.92
N GLY A 155 -18.13 7.49 -25.23
CA GLY A 155 -19.42 7.66 -25.91
C GLY A 155 -20.08 9.03 -25.70
N ARG A 156 -19.34 10.07 -25.33
CA ARG A 156 -19.83 11.44 -25.12
C ARG A 156 -18.71 12.49 -25.25
N ASP A 157 -19.12 13.73 -25.50
CA ASP A 157 -18.21 14.86 -25.50
C ASP A 157 -17.75 15.20 -24.09
N VAL A 158 -16.54 15.78 -23.98
CA VAL A 158 -15.94 16.19 -22.71
C VAL A 158 -15.41 17.62 -22.80
N VAL A 159 -15.33 18.29 -21.66
CA VAL A 159 -14.80 19.66 -21.59
C VAL A 159 -13.27 19.61 -21.51
N ARG A 160 -12.60 20.10 -22.57
CA ARG A 160 -11.17 20.33 -22.57
C ARG A 160 -10.86 21.83 -22.55
N PRO A 161 -10.33 22.38 -21.46
CA PRO A 161 -9.93 23.77 -21.40
C PRO A 161 -8.79 24.09 -22.38
N ASN A 162 -8.79 25.31 -22.96
CA ASN A 162 -7.72 25.75 -23.86
C ASN A 162 -6.34 25.75 -23.18
N ILE A 163 -6.32 25.87 -21.85
CA ILE A 163 -5.12 25.82 -21.00
C ILE A 163 -4.91 24.45 -20.37
N SER A 164 -5.37 23.37 -20.99
CA SER A 164 -5.40 22.03 -20.36
C SER A 164 -4.06 21.59 -19.79
N GLY A 165 -2.94 21.95 -20.41
CA GLY A 165 -1.59 21.68 -19.90
C GLY A 165 -1.14 22.57 -18.75
N LEU A 166 -1.87 23.65 -18.44
CA LEU A 166 -1.54 24.64 -17.40
C LEU A 166 -2.56 24.66 -16.25
N MET A 167 -3.51 23.73 -16.23
CA MET A 167 -4.60 23.70 -15.25
C MET A 167 -4.09 23.63 -13.81
N GLY A 168 -2.99 22.91 -13.56
CA GLY A 168 -2.36 22.89 -12.25
C GLY A 168 -1.85 24.26 -11.80
N ALA A 169 -1.22 25.01 -12.69
CA ALA A 169 -0.73 26.38 -12.43
C ALA A 169 -1.90 27.36 -12.23
N TYR A 170 -2.92 27.28 -13.10
CA TYR A 170 -4.13 28.11 -12.97
C TYR A 170 -4.85 27.87 -11.64
N GLY A 171 -5.04 26.62 -11.24
CA GLY A 171 -5.64 26.29 -9.95
C GLY A 171 -4.79 26.73 -8.76
N ALA A 172 -3.47 26.66 -8.87
CA ALA A 172 -2.56 27.20 -7.85
C ALA A 172 -2.68 28.72 -7.74
N ALA A 173 -2.81 29.43 -8.86
CA ALA A 173 -3.06 30.88 -8.88
C ALA A 173 -4.41 31.24 -8.23
N LEU A 174 -5.48 30.49 -8.51
CA LEU A 174 -6.78 30.66 -7.87
C LEU A 174 -6.70 30.40 -6.35
N PHE A 175 -5.91 29.42 -5.94
CA PHE A 175 -5.66 29.16 -4.52
C PHE A 175 -4.91 30.33 -3.88
N ALA A 176 -3.84 30.80 -4.50
CA ALA A 176 -3.06 31.94 -4.01
C ALA A 176 -3.92 33.22 -3.90
N LYS A 177 -4.80 33.47 -4.90
CA LYS A 177 -5.74 34.61 -4.87
C LYS A 177 -6.65 34.56 -3.64
N LYS A 178 -7.17 33.38 -3.28
CA LYS A 178 -8.03 33.20 -2.10
C LYS A 178 -7.26 33.48 -0.77
N HIS A 179 -5.96 33.21 -0.75
CA HIS A 179 -5.09 33.35 0.42
C HIS A 179 -4.12 34.53 0.30
N ALA A 180 -4.48 35.53 -0.54
CA ALA A 180 -3.64 36.71 -0.74
C ALA A 180 -3.38 37.44 0.57
N ARG A 181 -2.12 37.82 0.81
CA ARG A 181 -1.67 38.62 1.94
C ARG A 181 -1.50 40.06 1.49
N ALA A 182 -1.61 41.02 2.42
CA ALA A 182 -1.41 42.43 2.15
C ALA A 182 0.02 42.75 1.67
N GLN A 183 1.01 41.95 2.12
CA GLN A 183 2.40 42.06 1.66
C GLN A 183 2.88 40.76 1.04
N SER A 184 3.56 40.87 -0.11
CA SER A 184 4.22 39.75 -0.78
C SER A 184 5.47 39.31 -0.01
N SER A 185 5.70 37.99 0.06
CA SER A 185 6.93 37.42 0.59
C SER A 185 7.98 37.17 -0.51
N ILE A 186 7.75 37.64 -1.74
CA ILE A 186 8.73 37.59 -2.84
C ILE A 186 9.91 38.45 -2.48
N LEU A 187 11.13 37.95 -2.72
CA LEU A 187 12.36 38.69 -2.49
C LEU A 187 12.40 39.95 -3.38
N THR A 188 12.86 41.04 -2.81
CA THR A 188 13.09 42.27 -3.58
C THR A 188 14.27 42.06 -4.55
N GLN A 189 14.42 42.97 -5.53
CA GLN A 189 15.53 42.92 -6.47
C GLN A 189 16.88 42.96 -5.77
N GLU A 190 17.03 43.76 -4.73
CA GLU A 190 18.24 43.89 -3.92
C GLU A 190 18.53 42.57 -3.16
N GLN A 191 17.50 41.97 -2.57
CA GLN A 191 17.61 40.65 -1.90
C GLN A 191 18.00 39.54 -2.89
N LEU A 192 17.50 39.60 -4.13
CA LEU A 192 17.86 38.64 -5.18
C LEU A 192 19.32 38.78 -5.61
N GLN A 193 19.86 40.01 -5.67
CA GLN A 193 21.27 40.26 -6.03
C GLN A 193 22.23 39.69 -4.97
N THR A 194 21.83 39.70 -3.72
CA THR A 194 22.62 39.15 -2.58
C THR A 194 22.27 37.72 -2.23
N PHE A 195 21.31 37.14 -2.94
CA PHE A 195 20.83 35.77 -2.64
C PHE A 195 21.91 34.75 -3.00
N THR A 196 22.34 34.03 -1.99
CA THR A 196 23.24 32.88 -2.13
C THR A 196 22.71 31.69 -1.39
N HIS A 197 23.04 30.51 -1.86
CA HIS A 197 22.77 29.29 -1.12
C HIS A 197 23.89 28.27 -1.31
N LYS A 198 24.11 27.48 -0.27
CA LYS A 198 25.08 26.36 -0.29
C LYS A 198 24.29 25.06 -0.41
N VAL A 199 24.71 24.21 -1.32
CA VAL A 199 24.11 22.88 -1.51
C VAL A 199 25.08 21.83 -0.98
N GLN A 200 24.58 20.97 -0.11
CA GLN A 200 25.33 19.84 0.42
C GLN A 200 24.55 18.56 0.21
N ALA A 201 25.18 17.58 -0.43
CA ALA A 201 24.63 16.23 -0.55
C ALA A 201 25.13 15.37 0.62
N VAL A 202 24.21 14.77 1.37
CA VAL A 202 24.53 13.89 2.50
C VAL A 202 23.68 12.63 2.43
N THR A 203 24.18 11.54 3.02
CA THR A 203 23.39 10.32 3.17
C THR A 203 22.74 10.31 4.56
N CYS A 204 21.41 10.24 4.60
CA CYS A 204 20.68 10.05 5.85
C CYS A 204 20.97 8.66 6.42
N ARG A 205 21.35 8.60 7.68
CA ARG A 205 21.63 7.35 8.41
C ARG A 205 20.55 7.03 9.46
N GLY A 206 19.40 7.69 9.38
CA GLY A 206 18.31 7.55 10.36
C GLY A 206 17.49 6.26 10.23
N CYS A 207 17.63 5.51 9.12
CA CYS A 207 17.01 4.21 8.90
C CYS A 207 17.71 3.49 7.73
N SER A 208 17.30 2.27 7.44
CA SER A 208 17.85 1.42 6.35
C SER A 208 17.71 2.01 4.94
N ASN A 209 16.82 2.97 4.72
CA ASN A 209 16.63 3.61 3.42
C ASN A 209 17.82 4.44 2.94
N ASN A 210 18.71 4.88 3.85
CA ASN A 210 19.93 5.63 3.53
C ASN A 210 19.69 6.71 2.44
N CYS A 211 18.63 7.52 2.59
CA CYS A 211 18.23 8.53 1.61
C CYS A 211 19.38 9.47 1.28
N ARG A 212 19.61 9.73 0.00
CA ARG A 212 20.47 10.83 -0.44
C ARG A 212 19.72 12.13 -0.27
N LEU A 213 20.16 12.94 0.68
CA LEU A 213 19.56 14.24 0.99
C LEU A 213 20.35 15.35 0.30
N THR A 214 19.63 16.36 -0.18
CA THR A 214 20.17 17.62 -0.62
C THR A 214 19.78 18.68 0.40
N ILE A 215 20.77 19.21 1.13
CA ILE A 215 20.59 20.28 2.12
C ILE A 215 20.96 21.59 1.44
N ASN A 216 19.97 22.47 1.26
CA ASN A 216 20.17 23.84 0.81
C ASN A 216 20.20 24.74 2.04
N THR A 217 21.30 25.43 2.29
CA THR A 217 21.43 26.44 3.34
C THR A 217 21.47 27.81 2.70
N PHE A 218 20.49 28.64 3.02
CA PHE A 218 20.36 30.00 2.49
C PHE A 218 21.17 31.01 3.32
N ASN A 219 21.40 32.19 2.73
CA ASN A 219 22.16 33.29 3.37
C ASN A 219 21.57 33.79 4.71
N ASP A 220 20.27 33.60 4.92
CA ASP A 220 19.55 33.90 6.17
C ASP A 220 19.59 32.78 7.21
N GLY A 221 20.35 31.72 6.96
CA GLY A 221 20.51 30.56 7.84
C GLY A 221 19.40 29.51 7.75
N ARG A 222 18.32 29.78 7.00
CA ARG A 222 17.28 28.79 6.76
C ARG A 222 17.83 27.60 5.97
N ARG A 223 17.31 26.41 6.29
CA ARG A 223 17.66 25.18 5.58
C ARG A 223 16.46 24.57 4.91
N PHE A 224 16.66 24.10 3.69
CA PHE A 224 15.69 23.27 2.98
C PHE A 224 16.35 21.92 2.69
N ILE A 225 15.71 20.84 3.12
CA ILE A 225 16.20 19.47 2.93
C ILE A 225 15.27 18.79 1.93
N GLY A 226 15.84 18.32 0.82
CA GLY A 226 15.15 17.54 -0.20
C GLY A 226 15.72 16.14 -0.31
N GLY A 227 15.02 15.24 -1.00
CA GLY A 227 15.44 13.84 -1.20
C GLY A 227 15.10 12.91 -0.02
N ASN A 228 14.46 13.44 1.04
CA ASN A 228 13.99 12.66 2.17
C ASN A 228 12.72 11.87 1.81
N ARG A 229 12.67 10.61 2.24
CA ARG A 229 11.47 9.75 2.11
C ARG A 229 10.58 9.79 3.35
N CYS A 230 11.03 10.42 4.43
CA CYS A 230 10.29 10.63 5.67
C CYS A 230 10.69 11.96 6.32
N GLU A 231 10.00 12.38 7.36
CA GLU A 231 10.25 13.67 8.04
C GLU A 231 11.46 13.60 9.03
N LYS A 232 12.05 12.43 9.28
CA LYS A 232 13.18 12.28 10.21
C LYS A 232 14.34 13.26 9.98
N PRO A 233 14.78 13.52 8.74
CA PRO A 233 15.86 14.48 8.50
C PRO A 233 15.50 15.93 8.73
N LEU A 234 14.22 16.26 8.79
CA LEU A 234 13.76 17.64 8.90
C LEU A 234 13.73 18.15 10.34
N ASN A 235 13.99 17.28 11.32
CA ASN A 235 13.86 17.58 12.77
C ASN A 235 12.52 18.24 13.17
N ASN A 236 11.52 18.14 12.28
CA ASN A 236 10.16 18.65 12.53
C ASN A 236 9.34 17.66 13.35
N TYR A 237 10.01 16.88 14.21
CA TYR A 237 9.30 16.12 15.23
C TYR A 237 8.75 17.10 16.27
N THR A 238 7.53 17.51 16.12
CA THR A 238 6.74 17.83 17.29
C THR A 238 6.73 16.55 18.14
N GLN A 239 7.18 16.63 19.38
CA GLN A 239 7.01 15.57 20.39
C GLN A 239 5.51 15.41 20.76
N ALA A 240 4.61 15.52 19.78
CA ALA A 240 3.21 15.21 20.00
C ALA A 240 3.12 13.71 20.26
N GLU A 241 2.46 13.36 21.34
CA GLU A 241 2.15 11.96 21.66
C GLU A 241 1.51 11.32 20.43
N ARG A 242 2.10 10.20 19.96
CA ARG A 242 1.55 9.41 18.86
C ARG A 242 0.72 8.29 19.45
N TYR A 243 -0.50 8.19 18.99
CA TYR A 243 -1.43 7.14 19.37
C TYR A 243 -1.52 6.13 18.23
N SER A 244 -0.50 5.26 18.13
CA SER A 244 -0.42 4.18 17.13
C SER A 244 -0.55 2.81 17.80
N LEU A 245 -1.57 2.07 17.42
CA LEU A 245 -1.71 0.68 17.86
C LEU A 245 -0.63 -0.23 17.26
N TYR A 246 -0.03 0.18 16.13
CA TYR A 246 1.12 -0.51 15.53
C TYR A 246 2.35 -0.44 16.44
N ASP A 247 2.66 0.75 16.99
CA ASP A 247 3.75 0.91 17.96
C ASP A 247 3.48 0.08 19.23
N TYR A 248 2.23 0.08 19.72
CA TYR A 248 1.85 -0.72 20.88
C TYR A 248 2.03 -2.22 20.64
N LYS A 249 1.56 -2.71 19.49
CA LYS A 249 1.71 -4.13 19.10
C LYS A 249 3.19 -4.51 18.97
N TRP A 250 4.00 -3.63 18.38
CA TRP A 250 5.43 -3.83 18.27
C TRP A 250 6.09 -3.97 19.65
N ASN A 251 5.82 -3.02 20.55
CA ASN A 251 6.34 -3.05 21.93
C ASN A 251 5.90 -4.32 22.68
N LEU A 252 4.69 -4.83 22.44
CA LEU A 252 4.26 -6.11 23.00
C LEU A 252 5.10 -7.27 22.46
N LEU A 253 5.41 -7.31 21.17
CA LEU A 253 6.21 -8.37 20.58
C LEU A 253 7.66 -8.35 21.10
N GLU A 254 8.22 -7.17 21.38
CA GLU A 254 9.56 -7.02 21.96
C GLU A 254 9.67 -7.59 23.39
N THR A 255 8.55 -7.84 24.07
CA THR A 255 8.59 -8.48 25.40
C THR A 255 8.89 -9.98 25.34
N TYR A 256 8.74 -10.62 24.17
CA TYR A 256 9.04 -12.04 23.96
C TYR A 256 10.54 -12.22 23.64
N CYS A 257 11.35 -12.02 24.67
CA CYS A 257 12.81 -12.15 24.57
C CYS A 257 13.26 -13.61 24.73
N PRO A 258 14.43 -13.97 24.14
CA PRO A 258 15.04 -15.28 24.38
C PRO A 258 15.24 -15.55 25.87
N GLN A 259 14.84 -16.74 26.30
CA GLN A 259 15.05 -17.24 27.67
C GLN A 259 15.89 -18.51 27.57
N ALA A 260 16.94 -18.61 28.38
CA ALA A 260 17.81 -19.78 28.36
C ALA A 260 17.04 -21.07 28.56
N GLY A 261 17.26 -22.03 27.66
CA GLY A 261 16.59 -23.32 27.65
C GLY A 261 17.59 -24.48 27.67
N PHE A 262 17.22 -25.59 28.31
CA PHE A 262 18.08 -26.78 28.40
C PHE A 262 18.06 -27.68 27.17
N ARG A 263 17.10 -27.46 26.24
CA ARG A 263 16.95 -28.25 25.00
C ARG A 263 17.61 -27.60 23.78
N GLY A 264 18.37 -26.52 23.98
CA GLY A 264 19.03 -25.78 22.90
C GLY A 264 18.14 -24.70 22.28
N LYS A 265 18.60 -24.17 21.14
CA LYS A 265 17.95 -23.05 20.45
C LYS A 265 16.97 -23.49 19.39
N ILE A 266 15.89 -22.75 19.25
CA ILE A 266 14.94 -22.89 18.14
C ILE A 266 14.71 -21.52 17.50
N GLY A 267 15.00 -21.40 16.20
CA GLY A 267 14.84 -20.17 15.43
C GLY A 267 13.42 -20.04 14.86
N ILE A 268 12.83 -18.87 15.03
CA ILE A 268 11.54 -18.50 14.43
C ILE A 268 11.77 -17.33 13.47
N PRO A 269 11.55 -17.51 12.15
CA PRO A 269 11.64 -16.41 11.19
C PRO A 269 10.44 -15.48 11.35
N MET A 270 10.72 -14.19 11.63
CA MET A 270 9.70 -13.17 11.90
C MET A 270 9.15 -12.57 10.61
N GLY A 271 8.16 -13.21 10.03
CA GLY A 271 7.45 -12.73 8.83
C GLY A 271 6.08 -13.36 8.72
N LEU A 272 5.27 -12.86 7.82
CA LEU A 272 3.92 -13.35 7.57
C LEU A 272 3.11 -13.50 8.88
N ASN A 273 2.41 -14.62 9.07
CA ASN A 273 1.60 -14.89 10.25
C ASN A 273 2.40 -15.09 11.55
N MET A 274 3.72 -15.22 11.48
CA MET A 274 4.55 -15.37 12.67
C MET A 274 4.54 -14.12 13.56
N PHE A 275 4.27 -12.93 13.01
CA PHE A 275 4.07 -11.72 13.81
C PHE A 275 2.91 -11.85 14.81
N GLU A 276 1.78 -12.39 14.38
CA GLU A 276 0.62 -12.58 15.28
C GLU A 276 0.81 -13.77 16.19
N LEU A 277 1.48 -14.82 15.70
CA LEU A 277 1.60 -16.10 16.40
C LEU A 277 2.87 -16.21 17.25
N LEU A 278 3.74 -15.20 17.28
CA LEU A 278 4.93 -15.22 18.15
C LEU A 278 4.57 -15.46 19.63
N PRO A 279 3.57 -14.82 20.23
CA PRO A 279 3.19 -15.07 21.62
C PRO A 279 2.86 -16.55 21.89
N PHE A 280 2.17 -17.20 20.95
CA PHE A 280 1.86 -18.62 21.02
C PHE A 280 3.12 -19.49 20.94
N TRP A 281 3.92 -19.31 19.88
CA TRP A 281 5.05 -20.19 19.62
C TRP A 281 6.20 -19.97 20.59
N HIS A 282 6.46 -18.72 20.99
CA HIS A 282 7.45 -18.40 22.02
C HIS A 282 7.10 -19.10 23.33
N THR A 283 5.87 -18.95 23.81
CA THR A 283 5.42 -19.58 25.06
C THR A 283 5.47 -21.10 24.95
N PHE A 284 5.02 -21.67 23.84
CA PHE A 284 5.02 -23.10 23.61
C PHE A 284 6.43 -23.70 23.72
N PHE A 285 7.38 -23.18 22.98
CA PHE A 285 8.75 -23.71 22.97
C PHE A 285 9.53 -23.39 24.24
N THR A 286 9.34 -22.22 24.83
CA THR A 286 9.95 -21.89 26.13
C THR A 286 9.49 -22.84 27.23
N ARG A 287 8.19 -23.17 27.26
CA ARG A 287 7.63 -24.17 28.21
C ARG A 287 8.19 -25.57 27.99
N LEU A 288 8.53 -25.91 26.77
CA LEU A 288 9.22 -27.17 26.45
C LEU A 288 10.71 -27.13 26.75
N GLY A 289 11.27 -26.01 27.23
CA GLY A 289 12.68 -25.88 27.61
C GLY A 289 13.61 -25.50 26.47
N PHE A 290 13.10 -24.93 25.36
CA PHE A 290 13.93 -24.34 24.30
C PHE A 290 14.19 -22.86 24.54
N GLU A 291 15.35 -22.40 24.10
CA GLU A 291 15.62 -20.97 23.90
C GLU A 291 15.07 -20.55 22.54
N VAL A 292 14.04 -19.71 22.54
CA VAL A 292 13.44 -19.22 21.30
C VAL A 292 14.22 -18.00 20.80
N VAL A 293 14.75 -18.11 19.60
CA VAL A 293 15.49 -17.02 18.92
C VAL A 293 14.67 -16.56 17.72
N THR A 294 14.29 -15.29 17.69
CA THR A 294 13.63 -14.71 16.53
C THR A 294 14.66 -14.12 15.56
N SER A 295 14.38 -14.15 14.29
CA SER A 295 15.18 -13.43 13.31
C SER A 295 15.11 -11.90 13.56
N PRO A 296 16.14 -11.14 13.15
CA PRO A 296 16.19 -9.70 13.42
C PRO A 296 15.09 -8.93 12.67
N VAL A 297 14.84 -7.70 13.11
CA VAL A 297 13.88 -6.78 12.49
C VAL A 297 14.19 -6.60 11.01
N SER A 298 13.14 -6.65 10.19
CA SER A 298 13.25 -6.49 8.73
C SER A 298 13.85 -5.13 8.35
N ASN A 299 14.72 -5.18 7.37
CA ASN A 299 15.31 -4.01 6.74
C ASN A 299 15.84 -4.40 5.36
N ARG A 300 16.23 -3.42 4.56
CA ARG A 300 16.74 -3.65 3.20
C ARG A 300 17.93 -4.62 3.15
N LYS A 301 18.82 -4.64 4.15
CA LYS A 301 19.95 -5.56 4.19
C LYS A 301 19.49 -7.01 4.38
N LEU A 302 18.50 -7.21 5.25
CA LEU A 302 17.89 -8.53 5.46
C LEU A 302 17.24 -9.04 4.16
N TYR A 303 16.45 -8.20 3.48
CA TYR A 303 15.86 -8.55 2.19
C TYR A 303 16.93 -9.00 1.17
N LEU A 304 17.99 -8.20 1.02
CA LEU A 304 19.08 -8.50 0.08
C LEU A 304 19.82 -9.81 0.40
N LYS A 305 19.93 -10.20 1.68
CA LYS A 305 20.52 -11.49 2.07
C LYS A 305 19.77 -12.69 1.48
N GLY A 306 18.43 -12.61 1.45
CA GLY A 306 17.59 -13.69 0.93
C GLY A 306 17.26 -13.60 -0.55
N GLN A 307 17.57 -12.50 -1.22
CA GLN A 307 17.10 -12.21 -2.58
C GLN A 307 17.46 -13.28 -3.60
N ALA A 308 18.66 -13.87 -3.51
CA ALA A 308 19.14 -14.88 -4.46
C ALA A 308 18.34 -16.21 -4.42
N THR A 309 17.60 -16.46 -3.35
CA THR A 309 16.82 -17.69 -3.17
C THR A 309 15.33 -17.51 -3.44
N ILE A 310 14.87 -16.30 -3.81
CA ILE A 310 13.47 -16.00 -4.14
C ILE A 310 13.16 -16.61 -5.51
N PRO A 311 12.22 -17.58 -5.61
CA PRO A 311 11.97 -18.28 -6.87
C PRO A 311 11.10 -17.51 -7.87
N SER A 312 10.39 -16.48 -7.42
CA SER A 312 9.45 -15.72 -8.25
C SER A 312 9.37 -14.25 -7.84
N ASP A 313 9.50 -13.36 -8.82
CA ASP A 313 9.33 -11.93 -8.63
C ASP A 313 7.86 -11.52 -8.39
N THR A 314 6.91 -12.39 -8.73
CA THR A 314 5.47 -12.09 -8.60
C THR A 314 4.89 -12.41 -7.23
N VAL A 315 5.62 -13.07 -6.34
CA VAL A 315 5.17 -13.31 -4.96
C VAL A 315 5.15 -11.99 -4.17
N CYS A 316 4.22 -11.86 -3.24
CA CYS A 316 4.09 -10.64 -2.45
C CYS A 316 5.35 -10.34 -1.62
N PHE A 317 5.65 -9.07 -1.42
CA PHE A 317 6.88 -8.62 -0.74
C PHE A 317 7.06 -9.20 0.68
N PRO A 318 6.03 -9.30 1.54
CA PRO A 318 6.16 -9.94 2.85
C PRO A 318 6.68 -11.38 2.79
N ALA A 319 6.32 -12.14 1.75
CA ALA A 319 6.83 -13.50 1.56
C ALA A 319 8.30 -13.50 1.10
N LYS A 320 8.70 -12.56 0.26
CA LYS A 320 10.11 -12.40 -0.15
C LYS A 320 11.03 -12.13 1.04
N LEU A 321 10.56 -11.37 2.04
CA LEU A 321 11.32 -11.11 3.27
C LEU A 321 11.64 -12.38 4.05
N MET A 322 10.79 -13.42 3.98
CA MET A 322 11.03 -14.69 4.68
C MET A 322 12.36 -15.34 4.32
N HIS A 323 12.82 -15.22 3.07
CA HIS A 323 14.13 -15.70 2.65
C HIS A 323 15.27 -15.01 3.42
N GLY A 324 15.16 -13.71 3.63
CA GLY A 324 16.12 -12.95 4.43
C GLY A 324 16.09 -13.32 5.91
N HIS A 325 14.90 -13.54 6.48
CA HIS A 325 14.74 -13.96 7.88
C HIS A 325 15.36 -15.33 8.13
N VAL A 326 15.11 -16.29 7.26
CA VAL A 326 15.70 -17.63 7.35
C VAL A 326 17.21 -17.56 7.19
N GLN A 327 17.72 -16.81 6.21
CA GLN A 327 19.16 -16.65 6.03
C GLN A 327 19.83 -15.99 7.25
N ALA A 328 19.16 -15.04 7.90
CA ALA A 328 19.70 -14.41 9.12
C ALA A 328 19.85 -15.42 10.28
N LEU A 329 18.86 -16.28 10.48
CA LEU A 329 18.95 -17.34 11.50
C LEU A 329 20.05 -18.36 11.19
N LEU A 330 20.24 -18.72 9.92
CA LEU A 330 21.33 -19.60 9.47
C LEU A 330 22.70 -18.95 9.69
N ASP A 331 22.84 -17.65 9.41
CA ASP A 331 24.07 -16.88 9.63
C ASP A 331 24.42 -16.78 11.12
N GLU A 332 23.42 -16.78 12.01
CA GLU A 332 23.60 -16.83 13.47
C GLU A 332 23.93 -18.23 14.00
N GLY A 333 24.02 -19.22 13.12
CA GLY A 333 24.35 -20.60 13.47
C GLY A 333 23.22 -21.36 14.16
N ILE A 334 21.98 -20.94 13.96
CA ILE A 334 20.80 -21.66 14.47
C ILE A 334 20.65 -22.97 13.68
N ASP A 335 20.70 -24.10 14.35
CA ASP A 335 20.64 -25.45 13.79
C ASP A 335 19.24 -26.05 13.76
N THR A 336 18.28 -25.40 14.41
CA THR A 336 16.87 -25.83 14.46
C THR A 336 15.98 -24.63 14.13
N ILE A 337 15.27 -24.70 13.01
CA ILE A 337 14.36 -23.62 12.55
C ILE A 337 12.93 -24.17 12.51
N PHE A 338 12.03 -23.46 13.17
CA PHE A 338 10.61 -23.74 13.17
C PHE A 338 9.85 -22.73 12.29
N TYR A 339 9.31 -23.23 11.20
CA TYR A 339 8.43 -22.46 10.32
C TYR A 339 7.38 -23.40 9.71
N PRO A 340 6.24 -23.61 10.40
CA PRO A 340 5.26 -24.62 10.02
C PRO A 340 4.38 -24.21 8.85
N CYS A 341 3.92 -25.16 8.06
CA CYS A 341 2.84 -24.98 7.11
C CYS A 341 1.51 -24.89 7.86
N MET A 342 0.77 -23.81 7.62
CA MET A 342 -0.49 -23.54 8.32
C MET A 342 -1.62 -23.23 7.35
N SER A 343 -2.33 -24.26 6.89
CA SER A 343 -3.48 -24.11 5.99
C SER A 343 -4.66 -23.43 6.67
N TYR A 344 -4.89 -23.72 7.95
CA TYR A 344 -5.97 -23.16 8.75
C TYR A 344 -5.41 -22.25 9.85
N ASN A 345 -6.12 -21.16 10.07
CA ASN A 345 -5.91 -20.28 11.22
C ASN A 345 -6.91 -20.59 12.33
N LEU A 346 -6.87 -19.85 13.43
CA LEU A 346 -7.91 -19.90 14.46
C LEU A 346 -9.25 -19.44 13.87
N ASP A 347 -10.33 -20.08 14.30
CA ASP A 347 -11.67 -19.73 13.89
C ASP A 347 -12.20 -18.57 14.76
N GLU A 348 -12.36 -17.41 14.15
CA GLU A 348 -12.88 -16.20 14.79
C GLU A 348 -14.39 -15.99 14.56
N GLN A 349 -15.06 -16.97 13.96
CA GLN A 349 -16.51 -16.98 13.69
C GLN A 349 -16.99 -15.83 12.78
N MET A 350 -16.08 -15.16 12.05
CA MET A 350 -16.40 -14.04 11.15
C MET A 350 -16.59 -14.47 9.69
N GLY A 351 -15.87 -15.51 9.27
CA GLY A 351 -15.89 -16.01 7.90
C GLY A 351 -16.75 -17.28 7.74
N ASP A 352 -16.85 -17.76 6.49
CA ASP A 352 -17.46 -19.06 6.18
C ASP A 352 -16.45 -20.19 6.34
N ASN A 353 -15.17 -19.83 6.39
CA ASN A 353 -14.05 -20.68 6.74
C ASN A 353 -12.94 -19.83 7.37
N HIS A 354 -11.86 -20.46 7.82
CA HIS A 354 -10.74 -19.82 8.52
C HIS A 354 -9.38 -20.25 7.94
N TYR A 355 -9.27 -20.25 6.60
CA TYR A 355 -8.02 -20.53 5.92
C TYR A 355 -7.02 -19.37 6.05
N ASN A 356 -5.75 -19.69 5.96
CA ASN A 356 -4.72 -18.74 5.55
C ASN A 356 -4.66 -18.64 4.02
N CYS A 357 -4.15 -17.54 3.49
CA CYS A 357 -3.88 -17.45 2.06
C CYS A 357 -2.83 -18.51 1.64
N PRO A 358 -2.80 -18.97 0.39
CA PRO A 358 -1.86 -20.01 -0.06
C PRO A 358 -0.39 -19.71 0.23
N VAL A 359 0.01 -18.42 0.17
CA VAL A 359 1.38 -18.02 0.48
C VAL A 359 1.69 -18.23 1.96
N VAL A 360 0.85 -17.73 2.87
CA VAL A 360 1.04 -17.96 4.32
C VAL A 360 1.00 -19.45 4.64
N ALA A 361 0.11 -20.20 3.99
CA ALA A 361 -0.10 -21.62 4.28
C ALA A 361 1.08 -22.52 3.90
N TYR A 362 1.73 -22.25 2.75
CA TYR A 362 2.66 -23.19 2.10
C TYR A 362 4.06 -22.62 1.84
N TYR A 363 4.33 -21.39 2.19
CA TYR A 363 5.64 -20.77 1.96
C TYR A 363 6.80 -21.47 2.70
N PRO A 364 6.59 -22.15 3.84
CA PRO A 364 7.63 -22.98 4.43
C PRO A 364 8.20 -24.06 3.49
N GLU A 365 7.37 -24.67 2.64
CA GLU A 365 7.84 -25.63 1.62
C GLU A 365 8.68 -24.93 0.55
N VAL A 366 8.29 -23.74 0.12
CA VAL A 366 9.05 -22.92 -0.85
C VAL A 366 10.43 -22.57 -0.29
N ILE A 367 10.53 -22.18 0.97
CA ILE A 367 11.79 -21.94 1.66
C ILE A 367 12.65 -23.21 1.68
N GLY A 368 12.09 -24.35 2.10
CA GLY A 368 12.80 -25.63 2.15
C GLY A 368 13.35 -26.09 0.80
N ALA A 369 12.62 -25.79 -0.29
CA ALA A 369 13.01 -26.16 -1.66
C ALA A 369 14.08 -25.22 -2.26
N ASN A 370 14.09 -23.93 -1.87
CA ASN A 370 14.94 -22.93 -2.54
C ASN A 370 16.15 -22.46 -1.72
N VAL A 371 16.15 -22.66 -0.39
CA VAL A 371 17.29 -22.34 0.48
C VAL A 371 18.07 -23.62 0.77
N THR A 372 19.14 -23.88 0.02
CA THR A 372 19.89 -25.14 0.08
C THR A 372 20.48 -25.44 1.46
N GLN A 373 20.84 -24.42 2.24
CA GLN A 373 21.34 -24.59 3.62
C GLN A 373 20.30 -25.21 4.57
N MET A 374 19.00 -25.16 4.25
CA MET A 374 17.95 -25.79 5.06
C MET A 374 18.11 -27.31 5.18
N GLN A 375 18.81 -27.95 4.24
CA GLN A 375 19.15 -29.38 4.32
C GLN A 375 20.16 -29.73 5.41
N ARG A 376 20.88 -28.72 5.96
CA ARG A 376 21.94 -28.90 6.95
C ARG A 376 21.46 -28.62 8.38
N VAL A 377 20.24 -28.14 8.51
CA VAL A 377 19.62 -27.79 9.80
C VAL A 377 18.37 -28.64 10.04
N ARG A 378 17.94 -28.72 11.27
CA ARG A 378 16.68 -29.34 11.64
C ARG A 378 15.53 -28.38 11.31
N TYR A 379 14.96 -28.56 10.12
CA TYR A 379 13.87 -27.72 9.62
C TYR A 379 12.50 -28.33 9.93
N ILE A 380 11.75 -27.69 10.82
CA ILE A 380 10.42 -28.13 11.23
C ILE A 380 9.39 -27.31 10.47
N ASN A 381 8.98 -27.81 9.30
CA ASN A 381 7.98 -27.19 8.41
C ASN A 381 6.73 -28.04 8.24
N ASP A 382 6.50 -28.95 9.17
CA ASP A 382 5.32 -29.81 9.17
C ASP A 382 4.01 -29.00 9.14
N TYR A 383 2.94 -29.65 8.69
CA TYR A 383 1.60 -29.06 8.68
C TYR A 383 1.03 -28.98 10.09
N VAL A 384 0.69 -27.78 10.53
CA VAL A 384 0.16 -27.52 11.88
C VAL A 384 -1.11 -26.68 11.78
N GLY A 385 -2.13 -27.01 12.56
CA GLY A 385 -3.37 -26.24 12.66
C GLY A 385 -3.71 -25.91 14.11
N LEU A 386 -3.85 -24.62 14.42
CA LEU A 386 -4.23 -24.15 15.77
C LEU A 386 -5.74 -24.21 16.02
N HIS A 387 -6.56 -24.38 14.99
CA HIS A 387 -8.01 -24.38 15.06
C HIS A 387 -8.58 -25.56 15.84
N ARG A 388 -7.87 -26.70 15.90
CA ARG A 388 -8.31 -27.91 16.64
C ARG A 388 -7.56 -28.02 17.96
N ARG A 389 -7.92 -27.17 18.91
CA ARG A 389 -7.24 -27.07 20.21
C ARG A 389 -7.12 -28.40 20.94
N LYS A 390 -8.12 -29.28 20.83
CA LYS A 390 -8.11 -30.60 21.48
C LYS A 390 -7.10 -31.57 20.85
N ASP A 391 -6.93 -31.51 19.54
CA ASP A 391 -6.09 -32.43 18.77
C ASP A 391 -4.63 -31.93 18.69
N PHE A 392 -4.44 -30.64 18.84
CA PHE A 392 -3.16 -29.97 18.68
C PHE A 392 -2.01 -30.60 19.50
N PRO A 393 -2.15 -30.87 20.82
CA PRO A 393 -1.06 -31.44 21.61
C PRO A 393 -0.59 -32.79 21.08
N SER A 394 -1.53 -33.70 20.73
CA SER A 394 -1.19 -35.01 20.19
C SER A 394 -0.54 -34.94 18.82
N HIS A 395 -1.02 -34.04 17.98
CA HIS A 395 -0.44 -33.81 16.65
C HIS A 395 0.95 -33.22 16.76
N MET A 396 1.13 -32.18 17.58
CA MET A 396 2.40 -31.51 17.78
C MET A 396 3.44 -32.43 18.43
N HIS A 397 3.02 -33.26 19.38
CA HIS A 397 3.90 -34.29 19.96
C HIS A 397 4.43 -35.25 18.88
N LYS A 398 3.56 -35.76 17.97
CA LYS A 398 4.00 -36.61 16.84
C LYS A 398 5.02 -35.92 15.95
N ILE A 399 4.84 -34.61 15.69
CA ILE A 399 5.80 -33.83 14.91
C ILE A 399 7.12 -33.72 15.66
N LEU A 400 7.09 -33.29 16.92
CA LEU A 400 8.31 -33.07 17.72
C LEU A 400 9.12 -34.36 17.90
N CYS A 401 8.47 -35.53 18.06
CA CYS A 401 9.15 -36.82 18.15
C CYS A 401 9.93 -37.22 16.90
N LYS A 402 9.71 -36.60 15.74
CA LYS A 402 10.56 -36.80 14.55
C LYS A 402 11.93 -36.15 14.71
N TYR A 403 12.03 -35.13 15.52
CA TYR A 403 13.19 -34.26 15.65
C TYR A 403 13.87 -34.35 17.02
N PHE A 404 13.14 -34.73 18.07
CA PHE A 404 13.59 -34.75 19.45
C PHE A 404 13.14 -36.03 20.15
N VAL A 405 14.01 -36.63 20.95
CA VAL A 405 13.78 -37.97 21.53
C VAL A 405 13.07 -37.94 22.88
N ASP A 406 13.14 -36.81 23.60
CA ASP A 406 12.82 -36.73 25.04
C ASP A 406 11.74 -35.69 25.36
N ILE A 407 10.78 -35.52 24.44
CA ILE A 407 9.61 -34.67 24.66
C ILE A 407 8.38 -35.53 24.97
N GLY A 408 7.84 -35.39 26.19
CA GLY A 408 6.67 -36.11 26.60
C GLY A 408 5.35 -35.49 26.12
N LEU A 409 4.34 -36.31 25.85
CA LEU A 409 2.99 -35.81 25.48
C LEU A 409 2.39 -34.90 26.55
N ARG A 410 2.67 -35.18 27.83
CA ARG A 410 2.20 -34.36 28.96
C ARG A 410 2.80 -32.95 28.88
N ASP A 411 4.13 -32.86 28.64
CA ASP A 411 4.83 -31.58 28.53
C ASP A 411 4.27 -30.76 27.37
N VAL A 412 4.03 -31.42 26.21
CA VAL A 412 3.41 -30.78 25.04
C VAL A 412 2.00 -30.29 25.35
N LYS A 413 1.22 -31.02 26.14
CA LYS A 413 -0.12 -30.58 26.51
C LYS A 413 -0.09 -29.35 27.42
N GLU A 414 0.76 -29.36 28.46
CA GLU A 414 0.95 -28.22 29.36
C GLU A 414 1.48 -26.99 28.62
N ALA A 415 2.45 -27.15 27.72
CA ALA A 415 2.94 -26.09 26.86
C ALA A 415 1.88 -25.54 25.91
N SER A 416 1.04 -26.43 25.36
CA SER A 416 -0.07 -26.03 24.47
C SER A 416 -1.10 -25.18 25.21
N ASP A 417 -1.53 -25.62 26.39
CA ASP A 417 -2.53 -24.88 27.18
C ASP A 417 -1.99 -23.49 27.57
N ALA A 418 -0.71 -23.38 27.96
CA ALA A 418 -0.06 -22.11 28.25
C ALA A 418 0.03 -21.22 27.00
N ALA A 419 0.36 -21.77 25.82
CA ALA A 419 0.47 -21.03 24.56
C ALA A 419 -0.88 -20.46 24.10
N TYR A 420 -1.95 -21.25 24.18
CA TYR A 420 -3.30 -20.75 23.87
C TYR A 420 -3.76 -19.67 24.84
N ALA A 421 -3.44 -19.79 26.12
CA ALA A 421 -3.76 -18.77 27.12
C ALA A 421 -3.00 -17.45 26.84
N GLU A 422 -1.71 -17.54 26.52
CA GLU A 422 -0.88 -16.37 26.20
C GLU A 422 -1.34 -15.67 24.91
N TYR A 423 -1.65 -16.44 23.87
CA TYR A 423 -2.21 -15.85 22.64
C TYR A 423 -3.54 -15.13 22.91
N GLY A 424 -4.43 -15.74 23.71
CA GLY A 424 -5.68 -15.10 24.13
C GLY A 424 -5.45 -13.80 24.90
N ALA A 425 -4.48 -13.79 25.83
CA ALA A 425 -4.11 -12.62 26.61
C ALA A 425 -3.50 -11.51 25.70
N TYR A 426 -2.66 -11.89 24.74
CA TYR A 426 -2.09 -10.96 23.75
C TYR A 426 -3.19 -10.26 22.93
N MET A 427 -4.12 -11.03 22.35
CA MET A 427 -5.24 -10.47 21.60
C MET A 427 -6.16 -9.60 22.46
N ALA A 428 -6.40 -9.99 23.72
CA ALA A 428 -7.16 -9.16 24.65
C ALA A 428 -6.49 -7.81 24.95
N LYS A 429 -5.16 -7.77 25.10
CA LYS A 429 -4.40 -6.53 25.27
C LYS A 429 -4.54 -5.60 24.06
N ILE A 430 -4.48 -6.15 22.83
CA ILE A 430 -4.64 -5.37 21.59
C ILE A 430 -6.05 -4.76 21.52
N ARG A 431 -7.08 -5.56 21.81
CA ARG A 431 -8.48 -5.11 21.81
C ARG A 431 -8.72 -4.02 22.83
N ALA A 432 -8.30 -4.23 24.07
CA ALA A 432 -8.42 -3.23 25.15
C ALA A 432 -7.70 -1.92 24.80
N LYS A 433 -6.51 -2.00 24.20
CA LYS A 433 -5.77 -0.80 23.77
C LYS A 433 -6.45 -0.09 22.59
N GLY A 434 -7.08 -0.84 21.69
CA GLY A 434 -7.89 -0.29 20.61
C GLY A 434 -9.09 0.50 21.16
N GLU A 435 -9.82 -0.06 22.13
CA GLU A 435 -10.93 0.60 22.81
C GLU A 435 -10.47 1.86 23.56
N GLU A 436 -9.34 1.80 24.28
CA GLU A 436 -8.72 2.94 24.94
C GLU A 436 -8.42 4.06 23.95
N TYR A 437 -7.84 3.74 22.79
CA TYR A 437 -7.50 4.72 21.76
C TYR A 437 -8.73 5.32 21.09
N LEU A 438 -9.80 4.56 20.89
CA LEU A 438 -11.07 5.08 20.39
C LEU A 438 -11.71 6.04 21.40
N ALA A 439 -11.70 5.72 22.69
CA ALA A 439 -12.20 6.59 23.76
C ALA A 439 -11.39 7.89 23.86
N LEU A 440 -10.05 7.78 23.84
CA LEU A 440 -9.15 8.92 23.85
C LEU A 440 -9.33 9.83 22.63
N ALA A 441 -9.51 9.25 21.44
CA ALA A 441 -9.77 10.02 20.24
C ALA A 441 -11.06 10.83 20.34
N LYS A 442 -12.11 10.25 20.90
CA LYS A 442 -13.38 10.92 21.17
C LYS A 442 -13.22 12.06 22.18
N GLU A 443 -12.52 11.82 23.29
CA GLU A 443 -12.24 12.83 24.33
C GLU A 443 -11.43 14.01 23.77
N LYS A 444 -10.34 13.72 23.05
CA LYS A 444 -9.45 14.74 22.45
C LYS A 444 -9.98 15.31 21.13
N ASN A 445 -11.15 14.87 20.67
CA ASN A 445 -11.77 15.29 19.41
C ASN A 445 -10.87 15.05 18.18
N MET A 446 -10.07 13.97 18.20
CA MET A 446 -9.13 13.61 17.16
C MET A 446 -9.76 12.67 16.11
N PRO A 447 -9.36 12.74 14.83
CA PRO A 447 -9.75 11.74 13.85
C PRO A 447 -9.10 10.37 14.14
N VAL A 448 -9.80 9.31 13.75
CA VAL A 448 -9.32 7.93 13.86
C VAL A 448 -9.18 7.33 12.47
N ILE A 449 -8.05 6.71 12.21
CA ILE A 449 -7.84 5.88 11.04
C ILE A 449 -7.73 4.42 11.47
N VAL A 450 -8.68 3.61 11.01
CA VAL A 450 -8.59 2.16 11.07
C VAL A 450 -7.66 1.73 9.94
N LEU A 451 -6.38 1.55 10.26
CA LEU A 451 -5.37 1.10 9.30
C LEU A 451 -5.49 -0.41 9.16
N SER A 452 -6.28 -0.82 8.18
CA SER A 452 -6.64 -2.21 7.95
C SER A 452 -5.62 -2.93 7.10
N GLY A 453 -5.15 -4.05 7.58
CA GLY A 453 -4.13 -4.83 6.89
C GLY A 453 -4.13 -6.30 7.31
N ARG A 454 -2.95 -6.82 7.47
CA ARG A 454 -2.70 -8.18 7.96
C ARG A 454 -1.62 -8.14 9.03
N PRO A 455 -1.48 -9.15 9.88
CA PRO A 455 -0.53 -9.12 10.99
C PRO A 455 0.90 -8.72 10.59
N TYR A 456 1.36 -9.14 9.42
CA TYR A 456 2.68 -8.82 8.89
C TYR A 456 2.83 -7.41 8.33
N HIS A 457 1.76 -6.62 8.24
CA HIS A 457 1.87 -5.19 7.98
C HIS A 457 2.40 -4.39 9.19
N LEU A 458 2.64 -5.08 10.29
CA LEU A 458 3.37 -4.54 11.44
C LEU A 458 4.87 -4.38 11.14
N ASP A 459 5.41 -5.18 10.22
CA ASP A 459 6.82 -5.16 9.84
C ASP A 459 7.22 -3.77 9.29
N PRO A 460 8.27 -3.13 9.84
CA PRO A 460 8.68 -1.79 9.44
C PRO A 460 9.16 -1.68 7.98
N GLU A 461 9.68 -2.76 7.39
CA GLU A 461 10.07 -2.78 5.97
C GLU A 461 8.85 -2.96 5.06
N VAL A 462 7.76 -3.54 5.56
CA VAL A 462 6.47 -3.66 4.85
C VAL A 462 5.61 -2.41 5.02
N ASN A 463 5.49 -1.91 6.25
CA ASN A 463 4.68 -0.73 6.57
C ASN A 463 5.30 0.58 6.07
N HIS A 464 6.64 0.66 6.00
CA HIS A 464 7.37 1.87 5.62
C HIS A 464 7.08 3.10 6.49
N GLY A 465 6.48 2.95 7.69
CA GLY A 465 6.10 4.03 8.61
C GLY A 465 4.82 4.77 8.20
N ILE A 466 3.90 4.10 7.51
CA ILE A 466 2.59 4.66 7.12
C ILE A 466 1.76 5.01 8.35
N ASP A 467 1.75 4.16 9.37
CA ASP A 467 1.10 4.42 10.67
C ASP A 467 1.62 5.70 11.33
N THR A 468 2.94 5.85 11.39
CA THR A 468 3.60 7.07 11.88
C THR A 468 3.20 8.30 11.07
N LEU A 469 3.14 8.19 9.74
CA LEU A 469 2.72 9.29 8.87
C LEU A 469 1.27 9.71 9.13
N ILE A 470 0.38 8.77 9.40
CA ILE A 470 -1.02 9.05 9.75
C ILE A 470 -1.09 9.78 11.10
N CYS A 471 -0.32 9.33 12.11
CA CYS A 471 -0.23 10.01 13.40
C CYS A 471 0.32 11.44 13.27
N ASP A 472 1.32 11.65 12.41
CA ASP A 472 1.90 12.98 12.14
C ASP A 472 0.89 13.95 11.47
N LEU A 473 -0.14 13.41 10.81
CA LEU A 473 -1.28 14.18 10.30
C LEU A 473 -2.32 14.50 11.37
N GLY A 474 -2.13 14.04 12.61
CA GLY A 474 -2.96 14.34 13.77
C GLY A 474 -4.08 13.33 14.02
N ALA A 475 -4.01 12.13 13.46
CA ALA A 475 -4.98 11.07 13.71
C ALA A 475 -4.47 10.02 14.70
N VAL A 476 -5.40 9.36 15.36
CA VAL A 476 -5.17 8.12 16.11
C VAL A 476 -5.22 6.95 15.15
N VAL A 477 -4.30 6.00 15.27
CA VAL A 477 -4.25 4.79 14.43
C VAL A 477 -4.65 3.57 15.25
N VAL A 478 -5.69 2.88 14.81
CA VAL A 478 -6.09 1.54 15.30
C VAL A 478 -6.01 0.52 14.17
N SER A 479 -5.96 -0.76 14.48
CA SER A 479 -5.90 -1.84 13.49
C SER A 479 -7.20 -2.64 13.43
N GLU A 480 -7.44 -3.34 12.33
CA GLU A 480 -8.63 -4.16 12.10
C GLU A 480 -8.87 -5.22 13.20
N ASP A 481 -7.79 -5.85 13.69
CA ASP A 481 -7.85 -6.90 14.72
C ASP A 481 -8.25 -6.39 16.11
N SER A 482 -8.14 -5.07 16.34
CA SER A 482 -8.58 -4.45 17.59
C SER A 482 -10.08 -4.21 17.66
N ILE A 483 -10.77 -4.16 16.51
CA ILE A 483 -12.20 -3.83 16.44
C ILE A 483 -13.06 -4.93 15.79
N SER A 484 -12.52 -5.74 14.89
CA SER A 484 -13.29 -6.71 14.09
C SER A 484 -14.17 -7.65 14.91
N HIS A 485 -13.76 -7.99 16.12
CA HIS A 485 -14.51 -8.83 17.05
C HIS A 485 -15.84 -8.21 17.55
N LEU A 486 -16.03 -6.91 17.35
CA LEU A 486 -17.28 -6.21 17.68
C LEU A 486 -18.36 -6.39 16.62
N ALA A 487 -17.99 -6.87 15.42
CA ALA A 487 -18.94 -7.13 14.35
C ALA A 487 -19.53 -8.52 14.45
N GLU A 488 -20.84 -8.63 14.30
CA GLU A 488 -21.48 -9.91 14.05
C GLU A 488 -21.18 -10.38 12.62
N LYS A 489 -21.15 -11.71 12.41
CA LYS A 489 -21.01 -12.30 11.08
C LYS A 489 -22.13 -11.78 10.15
N PHE A 490 -21.77 -11.42 8.94
CA PHE A 490 -22.68 -10.90 7.94
C PHE A 490 -22.34 -11.42 6.54
N PRO A 491 -23.31 -11.43 5.60
CA PRO A 491 -23.06 -11.89 4.26
C PRO A 491 -22.22 -10.90 3.47
N VAL A 492 -21.23 -11.41 2.74
CA VAL A 492 -20.42 -10.68 1.76
C VAL A 492 -20.67 -11.24 0.37
N LYS A 493 -20.38 -10.48 -0.70
CA LYS A 493 -20.61 -10.90 -2.09
C LYS A 493 -19.48 -11.77 -2.67
N VAL A 494 -18.41 -11.93 -1.92
CA VAL A 494 -17.25 -12.74 -2.29
C VAL A 494 -17.11 -13.94 -1.35
N LEU A 495 -16.26 -14.90 -1.71
CA LEU A 495 -15.99 -16.06 -0.87
C LEU A 495 -15.23 -15.63 0.40
N ASN A 496 -15.90 -15.69 1.55
CA ASN A 496 -15.38 -15.25 2.85
C ASN A 496 -14.71 -16.40 3.61
N GLN A 497 -13.56 -16.84 3.13
CA GLN A 497 -12.90 -18.05 3.65
C GLN A 497 -11.52 -17.80 4.31
N TRP A 498 -11.00 -16.58 4.29
CA TRP A 498 -9.68 -16.28 4.83
C TRP A 498 -9.79 -15.45 6.10
N THR A 499 -9.23 -15.92 7.20
CA THR A 499 -9.34 -15.29 8.53
C THR A 499 -8.97 -13.82 8.51
N TYR A 500 -7.80 -13.47 7.99
CA TYR A 500 -7.36 -12.07 8.01
C TYR A 500 -8.21 -11.15 7.13
N HIS A 501 -8.78 -11.66 6.04
CA HIS A 501 -9.63 -10.88 5.16
C HIS A 501 -11.04 -10.72 5.73
N SER A 502 -11.55 -11.72 6.46
CA SER A 502 -12.80 -11.61 7.22
C SER A 502 -12.75 -10.47 8.24
N ARG A 503 -11.59 -10.25 8.87
CA ARG A 503 -11.36 -9.09 9.76
C ARG A 503 -11.48 -7.76 9.02
N LEU A 504 -10.98 -7.67 7.77
CA LEU A 504 -11.08 -6.46 6.95
C LEU A 504 -12.53 -6.12 6.63
N TYR A 505 -13.34 -7.13 6.27
CA TYR A 505 -14.77 -6.93 6.02
C TYR A 505 -15.51 -6.50 7.28
N ALA A 506 -15.21 -7.14 8.42
CA ALA A 506 -15.78 -6.79 9.71
C ALA A 506 -15.44 -5.35 10.11
N ALA A 507 -14.19 -4.95 9.97
CA ALA A 507 -13.74 -3.59 10.25
C ALA A 507 -14.43 -2.57 9.32
N ALA A 508 -14.57 -2.89 8.01
CA ALA A 508 -15.25 -2.02 7.05
C ALA A 508 -16.74 -1.85 7.40
N LYS A 509 -17.41 -2.94 7.78
CA LYS A 509 -18.80 -2.90 8.25
C LYS A 509 -18.95 -1.97 9.45
N LEU A 510 -18.12 -2.15 10.48
CA LEU A 510 -18.17 -1.33 11.70
C LEU A 510 -17.94 0.15 11.40
N VAL A 511 -16.91 0.49 10.62
CA VAL A 511 -16.64 1.88 10.22
C VAL A 511 -17.81 2.47 9.41
N GLY A 512 -18.46 1.66 8.58
CA GLY A 512 -19.65 2.07 7.85
C GLY A 512 -20.87 2.31 8.75
N GLU A 513 -21.03 1.49 9.79
CA GLU A 513 -22.16 1.57 10.74
C GLU A 513 -21.95 2.61 11.84
N TRP A 514 -20.69 2.90 12.20
CA TRP A 514 -20.41 3.96 13.18
C TRP A 514 -20.74 5.33 12.58
N ASN A 515 -21.68 6.01 13.20
CA ASN A 515 -22.17 7.30 12.71
C ASN A 515 -21.24 8.46 13.15
N ASP A 516 -19.92 8.26 13.00
CA ASP A 516 -18.89 9.24 13.29
C ASP A 516 -18.05 9.51 12.04
N PRO A 517 -18.16 10.69 11.40
CA PRO A 517 -17.40 11.03 10.21
C PRO A 517 -15.89 11.12 10.44
N LYS A 518 -15.43 11.17 11.69
CA LYS A 518 -14.01 11.22 12.04
C LYS A 518 -13.34 9.85 12.04
N ILE A 519 -14.11 8.77 12.07
CA ILE A 519 -13.57 7.41 12.00
C ILE A 519 -13.62 6.94 10.55
N ASN A 520 -12.45 6.64 9.98
CA ASN A 520 -12.33 6.23 8.59
C ASN A 520 -11.39 5.04 8.44
N LEU A 521 -11.58 4.26 7.37
CA LEU A 521 -10.75 3.10 7.09
C LEU A 521 -9.76 3.40 5.95
N VAL A 522 -8.51 3.02 6.17
CA VAL A 522 -7.45 3.00 5.16
C VAL A 522 -6.93 1.57 5.04
N GLN A 523 -7.03 0.98 3.85
CA GLN A 523 -6.59 -0.39 3.61
C GLN A 523 -5.18 -0.44 3.06
N LEU A 524 -4.30 -1.21 3.72
CA LEU A 524 -2.98 -1.58 3.20
C LEU A 524 -3.13 -2.79 2.28
N VAL A 525 -2.59 -2.70 1.08
CA VAL A 525 -2.71 -3.70 0.02
C VAL A 525 -1.34 -4.04 -0.53
N SER A 526 -0.98 -5.32 -0.53
CA SER A 526 0.29 -5.75 -1.11
C SER A 526 0.19 -5.86 -2.63
N PHE A 527 1.13 -5.25 -3.35
CA PHE A 527 1.26 -5.45 -4.79
C PHE A 527 1.51 -6.94 -5.10
N GLY A 528 0.87 -7.46 -6.13
CA GLY A 528 0.97 -8.88 -6.51
C GLY A 528 0.15 -9.84 -5.64
N CYS A 529 -0.59 -9.36 -4.62
CA CYS A 529 -1.44 -10.21 -3.81
C CYS A 529 -2.77 -10.52 -4.53
N GLY A 530 -2.94 -11.76 -5.00
CA GLY A 530 -4.18 -12.18 -5.68
C GLY A 530 -5.42 -12.15 -4.78
N VAL A 531 -5.26 -12.35 -3.48
CA VAL A 531 -6.39 -12.25 -2.53
C VAL A 531 -6.82 -10.80 -2.35
N ASP A 532 -5.87 -9.85 -2.26
CA ASP A 532 -6.19 -8.42 -2.19
C ASP A 532 -6.95 -7.93 -3.43
N ALA A 533 -6.68 -8.49 -4.60
CA ALA A 533 -7.40 -8.14 -5.82
C ALA A 533 -8.92 -8.38 -5.72
N ILE A 534 -9.35 -9.32 -4.87
CA ILE A 534 -10.77 -9.62 -4.60
C ILE A 534 -11.26 -8.81 -3.39
N THR A 535 -10.47 -8.79 -2.32
CA THR A 535 -10.90 -8.23 -1.03
C THR A 535 -11.01 -6.71 -1.05
N THR A 536 -10.22 -6.02 -1.86
CA THR A 536 -10.31 -4.56 -2.00
C THR A 536 -11.65 -4.10 -2.56
N ASP A 537 -12.19 -4.84 -3.53
CA ASP A 537 -13.48 -4.49 -4.13
C ASP A 537 -14.63 -4.72 -3.14
N GLU A 538 -14.55 -5.76 -2.32
CA GLU A 538 -15.57 -6.02 -1.32
C GLU A 538 -15.52 -5.01 -0.16
N VAL A 539 -14.33 -4.68 0.35
CA VAL A 539 -14.15 -3.63 1.38
C VAL A 539 -14.68 -2.28 0.86
N ARG A 540 -14.35 -1.94 -0.40
CA ARG A 540 -14.86 -0.73 -1.04
C ARG A 540 -16.38 -0.73 -1.08
N ARG A 541 -17.00 -1.81 -1.57
CA ARG A 541 -18.46 -1.94 -1.65
C ARG A 541 -19.13 -1.75 -0.29
N ILE A 542 -18.61 -2.39 0.76
CA ILE A 542 -19.15 -2.28 2.12
C ILE A 542 -19.13 -0.82 2.60
N LEU A 543 -18.05 -0.08 2.35
CA LEU A 543 -17.92 1.32 2.75
C LEU A 543 -18.79 2.24 1.89
N GLU A 544 -18.79 2.07 0.56
CA GLU A 544 -19.55 2.92 -0.37
C GLU A 544 -21.07 2.75 -0.19
N GLU A 545 -21.57 1.55 0.15
CA GLU A 545 -22.98 1.33 0.52
C GLU A 545 -23.42 2.14 1.76
N LYS A 546 -22.45 2.60 2.56
CA LYS A 546 -22.66 3.46 3.72
C LYS A 546 -22.17 4.91 3.49
N GLU A 547 -21.97 5.29 2.23
CA GLU A 547 -21.49 6.62 1.82
C GLU A 547 -20.14 7.02 2.46
N ARG A 548 -19.29 6.02 2.77
CA ARG A 548 -17.95 6.23 3.32
C ARG A 548 -16.88 6.21 2.24
N ILE A 549 -15.88 7.05 2.38
CA ILE A 549 -14.74 7.10 1.46
C ILE A 549 -13.87 5.86 1.66
N TYR A 550 -13.64 5.10 0.59
CA TYR A 550 -12.66 4.03 0.56
C TYR A 550 -11.28 4.55 0.17
N THR A 551 -10.28 4.31 1.01
CA THR A 551 -8.90 4.69 0.72
C THR A 551 -7.99 3.47 0.77
N GLN A 552 -7.28 3.23 -0.34
CA GLN A 552 -6.34 2.13 -0.50
C GLN A 552 -4.91 2.67 -0.60
N ILE A 553 -3.99 2.09 0.16
CA ILE A 553 -2.55 2.34 0.06
C ILE A 553 -1.86 1.06 -0.39
N LYS A 554 -1.20 1.11 -1.54
CA LYS A 554 -0.40 -0.01 -2.04
C LYS A 554 0.98 0.03 -1.41
N ILE A 555 1.40 -1.12 -0.90
CA ILE A 555 2.73 -1.36 -0.33
C ILE A 555 3.45 -2.41 -1.17
N ASP A 556 4.75 -2.20 -1.37
CA ASP A 556 5.63 -3.07 -2.16
C ASP A 556 7.08 -2.91 -1.69
N GLU A 557 8.02 -3.60 -2.34
CA GLU A 557 9.48 -3.50 -2.11
C GLU A 557 10.00 -2.06 -2.12
N ILE A 558 9.39 -1.23 -2.96
CA ILE A 558 9.69 0.20 -3.07
C ILE A 558 8.38 0.96 -2.90
N THR A 559 8.21 1.58 -1.74
CA THR A 559 7.06 2.44 -1.49
C THR A 559 7.45 3.90 -1.62
N ASN A 560 6.75 4.62 -2.48
CA ASN A 560 6.87 6.07 -2.58
C ASN A 560 6.00 6.75 -1.52
N LEU A 561 6.59 7.06 -0.37
CA LEU A 561 5.89 7.75 0.72
C LEU A 561 5.33 9.11 0.32
N GLY A 562 5.87 9.76 -0.72
CA GLY A 562 5.30 10.99 -1.28
C GLY A 562 3.89 10.77 -1.82
N ALA A 563 3.68 9.70 -2.59
CA ALA A 563 2.35 9.34 -3.10
C ALA A 563 1.38 8.97 -1.96
N VAL A 564 1.86 8.21 -0.97
CA VAL A 564 1.09 7.87 0.24
C VAL A 564 0.67 9.13 0.99
N LYS A 565 1.60 10.08 1.21
CA LYS A 565 1.34 11.35 1.89
C LYS A 565 0.30 12.19 1.16
N ILE A 566 0.38 12.26 -0.18
CA ILE A 566 -0.61 12.96 -1.00
C ILE A 566 -1.99 12.32 -0.83
N ARG A 567 -2.08 11.00 -0.89
CA ARG A 567 -3.34 10.27 -0.76
C ARG A 567 -3.98 10.45 0.61
N LEU A 568 -3.19 10.35 1.69
CA LEU A 568 -3.66 10.61 3.06
C LEU A 568 -4.10 12.07 3.24
N ARG A 569 -3.33 13.04 2.76
CA ARG A 569 -3.73 14.46 2.82
C ARG A 569 -5.01 14.73 2.03
N SER A 570 -5.20 14.08 0.88
CA SER A 570 -6.44 14.19 0.12
C SER A 570 -7.63 13.62 0.89
N LEU A 571 -7.47 12.48 1.55
CA LEU A 571 -8.48 11.91 2.43
C LEU A 571 -8.83 12.89 3.56
N PHE A 572 -7.83 13.39 4.29
CA PHE A 572 -8.05 14.34 5.40
C PHE A 572 -8.73 15.63 4.94
N ALA A 573 -8.37 16.13 3.74
CA ALA A 573 -9.03 17.31 3.16
C ALA A 573 -10.48 17.02 2.77
N ALA A 574 -10.78 15.86 2.20
CA ALA A 574 -12.14 15.44 1.84
C ALA A 574 -13.03 15.28 3.08
N LEU A 575 -12.43 14.84 4.20
CA LEU A 575 -13.14 14.68 5.47
C LEU A 575 -13.22 15.97 6.30
N GLY A 576 -12.64 17.09 5.84
CA GLY A 576 -12.57 18.34 6.61
C GLY A 576 -11.68 18.25 7.86
N LEU A 577 -10.79 17.26 7.94
CA LEU A 577 -10.00 16.93 9.14
C LEU A 577 -8.57 17.50 9.13
N GLY A 578 -8.13 18.20 8.07
CA GLY A 578 -6.77 18.74 7.96
C GLY A 578 -6.56 19.98 8.81
N LYS A 579 -5.35 20.16 9.37
CA LYS A 579 -4.93 21.41 10.03
C LYS A 579 -5.06 22.64 9.10
N GLU A 580 -5.16 22.43 7.77
CA GLU A 580 -5.39 23.47 6.76
C GLU A 580 -6.87 23.83 6.59
N ALA A 581 -7.82 23.04 7.12
CA ALA A 581 -9.25 23.38 7.11
C ALA A 581 -9.64 24.35 8.24
N ALA A 582 -8.75 24.59 9.21
CA ALA A 582 -8.98 25.46 10.37
C ALA A 582 -8.28 26.83 10.27
N GLN A 583 -7.61 27.13 9.14
CA GLN A 583 -7.08 28.45 8.77
C GLN A 583 -7.65 28.86 7.39
#